data_bf5c44b974c573fe8e30f2f2938d1b4c
#
_entry.id   bf5c44b974c573fe8e30f2f2938d1b4c
#
_cell.length_a   1.000
_cell.length_b   1.000
_cell.length_c   1.000
_cell.angle_alpha   90.00
_cell.angle_beta   90.00
_cell.angle_gamma   90.00
#
_symmetry.space_group_name_H-M   'P 1'
#
loop_
_entity.id
_entity.type
_entity.pdbx_description
1 polymer ?
#
loop_
_entity_poly.entity_id
_entity_poly.type
_entity_poly.pdbx_seq_one_letter_code
_entity_poly.pdbx_strand_id
1 'polypeptide(L)'
;MLTNLFLFFFCRCNAFALFLKNQRRWVSPALKPADITAFHEFCKKYNYNPRTEILPHGSYLINLGNPDAAKREQARDAFIDDLRRCEQLGIGLYNLHPGSSLGSDKQETLQRIADGINDAIKETEFVKVVLENMAGHGHIVGSQLEDLAQIIELVQDKARVGVCIDTCHAFAAGFDLRESTKFTAFWADFDRIVGYKYLAAIHLNDSKAPLGSKRDLHQNIGLGFLGLEAFRLIVNKPELEGLPMVLETPEDAKLGHDVRGDEIKLLEWLVGKDADDEEVLAKSKALQAKGAKERAEHQKKYNDKLEKEERPKKRQRKLFE
;
A
#
# COMPACT_ATOMS: atom_id res chain seq x y z
N MET A 1 -16.54 14.50 0.43
CA MET A 1 -15.58 14.06 -0.60
C MET A 1 -14.82 15.24 -1.21
N LEU A 2 -15.45 16.29 -1.70
CA LEU A 2 -14.79 17.43 -2.37
C LEU A 2 -13.88 18.29 -1.46
N THR A 3 -14.10 18.33 -0.16
CA THR A 3 -13.30 19.14 0.79
C THR A 3 -11.83 18.67 0.85
N ASN A 4 -11.55 17.41 0.58
CA ASN A 4 -10.18 16.89 0.58
C ASN A 4 -9.47 17.08 -0.79
N LEU A 5 -10.22 17.24 -1.88
CA LEU A 5 -9.64 17.46 -3.22
C LEU A 5 -8.87 18.80 -3.33
N PHE A 6 -9.27 19.81 -2.55
CA PHE A 6 -8.54 21.09 -2.51
C PHE A 6 -7.14 20.98 -1.92
N LEU A 7 -6.89 20.02 -1.00
CA LEU A 7 -5.58 19.81 -0.40
C LEU A 7 -4.57 19.28 -1.44
N PHE A 8 -5.00 18.44 -2.39
CA PHE A 8 -4.12 17.87 -3.42
C PHE A 8 -3.57 18.90 -4.41
N PHE A 9 -4.30 19.98 -4.64
CA PHE A 9 -3.84 21.04 -5.56
C PHE A 9 -2.63 21.82 -5.02
N PHE A 10 -2.51 22.00 -3.71
CA PHE A 10 -1.36 22.66 -3.09
C PHE A 10 -0.10 21.79 -3.13
N CYS A 11 -0.25 20.47 -3.17
CA CYS A 11 0.86 19.52 -3.16
C CYS A 11 1.54 19.32 -4.52
N ARG A 12 1.02 19.86 -5.64
CA ARG A 12 1.52 19.62 -7.01
C ARG A 12 1.63 18.13 -7.39
N CYS A 13 0.82 17.26 -6.77
CA CYS A 13 0.85 15.84 -7.06
C CYS A 13 0.25 15.54 -8.45
N ASN A 14 0.84 14.57 -9.16
CA ASN A 14 0.33 14.07 -10.43
C ASN A 14 -0.55 12.83 -10.27
N ALA A 15 -0.58 12.24 -9.08
CA ALA A 15 -1.43 11.12 -8.71
C ALA A 15 -1.87 11.25 -7.25
N PHE A 16 -3.01 10.67 -6.91
CA PHE A 16 -3.50 10.68 -5.51
C PHE A 16 -4.40 9.50 -5.20
N ALA A 17 -4.50 9.18 -3.89
CA ALA A 17 -5.48 8.25 -3.36
C ALA A 17 -6.66 8.97 -2.70
N LEU A 18 -7.78 8.28 -2.62
CA LEU A 18 -8.97 8.72 -1.90
C LEU A 18 -9.76 7.53 -1.38
N PHE A 19 -10.69 7.78 -0.46
CA PHE A 19 -11.67 6.79 -0.05
C PHE A 19 -13.03 7.13 -0.67
N LEU A 20 -13.61 6.14 -1.33
CA LEU A 20 -14.92 6.27 -2.01
C LEU A 20 -16.09 6.34 -1.04
N LYS A 21 -15.88 5.81 0.17
CA LYS A 21 -16.85 5.71 1.26
C LYS A 21 -16.22 6.00 2.61
N ASN A 22 -17.04 6.10 3.65
CA ASN A 22 -16.56 6.07 5.02
C ASN A 22 -15.96 4.69 5.32
N GLN A 23 -14.69 4.65 5.69
CA GLN A 23 -13.94 3.42 5.95
C GLN A 23 -14.45 2.56 7.12
N ARG A 24 -15.29 3.13 7.99
CA ARG A 24 -15.83 2.47 9.18
C ARG A 24 -17.28 2.03 9.01
N ARG A 25 -17.83 2.11 7.80
CA ARG A 25 -19.22 1.74 7.50
C ARG A 25 -19.28 0.83 6.28
N TRP A 26 -20.06 -0.22 6.39
CA TRP A 26 -20.33 -1.14 5.29
C TRP A 26 -21.15 -0.50 4.17
N VAL A 27 -22.14 0.33 4.54
CA VAL A 27 -23.05 0.96 3.60
C VAL A 27 -22.86 2.48 3.65
N SER A 28 -22.84 3.08 2.50
CA SER A 28 -22.83 4.54 2.31
C SER A 28 -23.88 4.95 1.28
N PRO A 29 -24.43 6.18 1.37
CA PRO A 29 -25.34 6.68 0.34
C PRO A 29 -24.70 6.62 -1.04
N ALA A 30 -25.53 6.49 -2.08
CA ALA A 30 -25.07 6.60 -3.48
C ALA A 30 -24.37 7.94 -3.73
N LEU A 31 -23.45 7.96 -4.69
CA LEU A 31 -22.86 9.21 -5.17
C LEU A 31 -23.98 10.10 -5.77
N LYS A 32 -23.97 11.37 -5.41
CA LYS A 32 -24.93 12.32 -5.99
C LYS A 32 -24.45 12.71 -7.40
N PRO A 33 -25.35 12.87 -8.38
CA PRO A 33 -24.98 13.30 -9.73
C PRO A 33 -24.12 14.58 -9.74
N ALA A 34 -24.44 15.54 -8.87
CA ALA A 34 -23.65 16.76 -8.74
C ALA A 34 -22.21 16.52 -8.26
N ASP A 35 -21.96 15.54 -7.37
CA ASP A 35 -20.62 15.20 -6.90
C ASP A 35 -19.83 14.49 -8.01
N ILE A 36 -20.47 13.64 -8.81
CA ILE A 36 -19.87 12.99 -9.98
C ILE A 36 -19.44 14.05 -11.02
N THR A 37 -20.34 14.97 -11.37
CA THR A 37 -20.06 16.06 -12.31
C THR A 37 -18.89 16.91 -11.81
N ALA A 38 -18.93 17.33 -10.54
CA ALA A 38 -17.86 18.13 -9.94
C ALA A 38 -16.50 17.41 -9.92
N PHE A 39 -16.49 16.10 -9.72
CA PHE A 39 -15.27 15.29 -9.80
C PHE A 39 -14.68 15.27 -11.22
N HIS A 40 -15.52 15.06 -12.24
CA HIS A 40 -15.07 15.09 -13.63
C HIS A 40 -14.55 16.48 -14.04
N GLU A 41 -15.25 17.55 -13.62
CA GLU A 41 -14.80 18.93 -13.86
C GLU A 41 -13.46 19.21 -13.17
N PHE A 42 -13.28 18.72 -11.94
CA PHE A 42 -12.00 18.81 -11.23
C PHE A 42 -10.88 18.11 -12.00
N CYS A 43 -11.07 16.86 -12.40
CA CYS A 43 -10.08 16.11 -13.16
C CYS A 43 -9.72 16.84 -14.46
N LYS A 44 -10.72 17.32 -15.21
CA LYS A 44 -10.51 18.09 -16.44
C LYS A 44 -9.76 19.40 -16.19
N LYS A 45 -10.16 20.15 -15.17
CA LYS A 45 -9.57 21.45 -14.82
C LYS A 45 -8.09 21.34 -14.46
N TYR A 46 -7.71 20.27 -13.74
CA TYR A 46 -6.36 20.08 -13.23
C TYR A 46 -5.57 19.02 -14.01
N ASN A 47 -6.11 18.60 -15.16
CA ASN A 47 -5.48 17.66 -16.08
C ASN A 47 -5.13 16.30 -15.46
N TYR A 48 -5.99 15.79 -14.56
CA TYR A 48 -5.88 14.43 -14.07
C TYR A 48 -6.55 13.43 -15.01
N ASN A 49 -5.84 12.33 -15.32
CA ASN A 49 -6.45 11.17 -15.94
C ASN A 49 -6.96 10.20 -14.86
N PRO A 50 -8.27 10.15 -14.57
CA PRO A 50 -8.77 9.29 -13.50
C PRO A 50 -8.55 7.79 -13.79
N ARG A 51 -8.30 7.41 -15.03
CA ARG A 51 -8.04 6.01 -15.40
C ARG A 51 -6.70 5.49 -14.89
N THR A 52 -5.71 6.35 -14.73
CA THR A 52 -4.32 5.94 -14.46
C THR A 52 -3.67 6.64 -13.27
N GLU A 53 -4.20 7.81 -12.84
CA GLU A 53 -3.54 8.67 -11.85
C GLU A 53 -4.27 8.73 -10.51
N ILE A 54 -5.48 8.14 -10.43
CA ILE A 54 -6.27 8.13 -9.18
C ILE A 54 -6.41 6.70 -8.71
N LEU A 55 -5.92 6.45 -7.47
CA LEU A 55 -5.86 5.13 -6.85
C LEU A 55 -6.69 5.11 -5.55
N PRO A 56 -8.02 4.94 -5.60
CA PRO A 56 -8.81 4.78 -4.39
C PRO A 56 -8.36 3.58 -3.58
N HIS A 57 -8.36 3.74 -2.25
CA HIS A 57 -8.06 2.65 -1.34
C HIS A 57 -9.35 2.02 -0.80
N GLY A 58 -9.39 0.69 -0.77
CA GLY A 58 -10.50 -0.08 -0.21
C GLY A 58 -10.61 0.08 1.31
N SER A 59 -11.82 -0.09 1.83
CA SER A 59 -12.04 -0.09 3.27
C SER A 59 -11.33 -1.28 3.92
N TYR A 60 -10.67 -1.05 5.06
CA TYR A 60 -10.07 -2.11 5.89
C TYR A 60 -11.09 -3.15 6.42
N LEU A 61 -12.38 -2.87 6.30
CA LEU A 61 -13.45 -3.83 6.64
C LEU A 61 -13.55 -4.95 5.59
N ILE A 62 -13.12 -4.71 4.35
CA ILE A 62 -13.23 -5.67 3.26
C ILE A 62 -12.19 -6.78 3.44
N ASN A 63 -12.68 -8.01 3.67
CA ASN A 63 -11.85 -9.21 3.69
C ASN A 63 -12.50 -10.30 2.84
N LEU A 64 -12.13 -10.35 1.56
CA LEU A 64 -12.63 -11.35 0.61
C LEU A 64 -12.18 -12.78 0.95
N GLY A 65 -11.10 -12.93 1.72
CA GLY A 65 -10.57 -14.21 2.19
C GLY A 65 -11.29 -14.79 3.43
N ASN A 66 -12.27 -14.08 4.00
CA ASN A 66 -12.93 -14.47 5.23
C ASN A 66 -13.54 -15.89 5.13
N PRO A 67 -13.24 -16.83 6.08
CA PRO A 67 -13.82 -18.17 6.06
C PRO A 67 -15.33 -18.18 6.33
N ASP A 68 -15.84 -17.20 7.10
CA ASP A 68 -17.27 -17.03 7.34
C ASP A 68 -17.97 -16.51 6.07
N ALA A 69 -18.89 -17.32 5.53
CA ALA A 69 -19.55 -17.03 4.27
C ALA A 69 -20.38 -15.73 4.30
N ALA A 70 -21.09 -15.46 5.40
CA ALA A 70 -21.93 -14.26 5.52
C ALA A 70 -21.09 -12.97 5.59
N LYS A 71 -19.96 -13.01 6.32
CA LYS A 71 -19.03 -11.90 6.39
C LYS A 71 -18.30 -11.67 5.05
N ARG A 72 -17.98 -12.75 4.35
CA ARG A 72 -17.37 -12.68 3.02
C ARG A 72 -18.34 -12.10 2.00
N GLU A 73 -19.62 -12.48 2.03
CA GLU A 73 -20.65 -11.91 1.17
C GLU A 73 -20.82 -10.40 1.42
N GLN A 74 -20.89 -9.98 2.69
CA GLN A 74 -20.93 -8.56 3.06
C GLN A 74 -19.69 -7.80 2.56
N ALA A 75 -18.51 -8.39 2.65
CA ALA A 75 -17.27 -7.80 2.13
C ALA A 75 -17.30 -7.70 0.60
N ARG A 76 -17.78 -8.74 -0.09
CA ARG A 76 -17.94 -8.76 -1.54
C ARG A 76 -18.89 -7.66 -2.03
N ASP A 77 -20.05 -7.51 -1.40
CA ASP A 77 -21.03 -6.51 -1.78
C ASP A 77 -20.49 -5.08 -1.59
N ALA A 78 -19.77 -4.84 -0.50
CA ALA A 78 -19.09 -3.57 -0.25
C ALA A 78 -17.99 -3.30 -1.27
N PHE A 79 -17.26 -4.33 -1.70
CA PHE A 79 -16.21 -4.26 -2.71
C PHE A 79 -16.79 -3.94 -4.09
N ILE A 80 -17.86 -4.63 -4.51
CA ILE A 80 -18.55 -4.36 -5.78
C ILE A 80 -19.10 -2.92 -5.81
N ASP A 81 -19.69 -2.44 -4.71
CA ASP A 81 -20.15 -1.07 -4.60
C ASP A 81 -19.01 -0.05 -4.79
N ASP A 82 -17.81 -0.34 -4.26
CA ASP A 82 -16.65 0.53 -4.47
C ASP A 82 -16.21 0.55 -5.94
N LEU A 83 -16.15 -0.61 -6.61
CA LEU A 83 -15.80 -0.65 -8.04
C LEU A 83 -16.82 0.07 -8.91
N ARG A 84 -18.12 -0.07 -8.63
CA ARG A 84 -19.18 0.69 -9.32
C ARG A 84 -19.04 2.20 -9.11
N ARG A 85 -18.62 2.64 -7.92
CA ARG A 85 -18.31 4.06 -7.67
C ARG A 85 -17.10 4.53 -8.46
N CYS A 86 -16.06 3.70 -8.58
CA CYS A 86 -14.94 3.98 -9.48
C CYS A 86 -15.42 4.22 -10.91
N GLU A 87 -16.29 3.36 -11.42
CA GLU A 87 -16.83 3.51 -12.79
C GLU A 87 -17.61 4.80 -12.97
N GLN A 88 -18.48 5.14 -12.01
CA GLN A 88 -19.23 6.41 -12.04
C GLN A 88 -18.31 7.63 -12.06
N LEU A 89 -17.14 7.54 -11.43
CA LEU A 89 -16.12 8.59 -11.39
C LEU A 89 -15.10 8.50 -12.54
N GLY A 90 -15.19 7.47 -13.39
CA GLY A 90 -14.22 7.24 -14.47
C GLY A 90 -12.86 6.74 -14.00
N ILE A 91 -12.75 6.29 -12.74
CA ILE A 91 -11.50 5.83 -12.13
C ILE A 91 -11.19 4.41 -12.60
N GLY A 92 -9.95 4.19 -13.07
CA GLY A 92 -9.55 2.92 -13.67
C GLY A 92 -8.83 1.96 -12.73
N LEU A 93 -8.39 2.40 -11.57
CA LEU A 93 -7.63 1.63 -10.59
C LEU A 93 -8.37 1.61 -9.24
N TYR A 94 -8.27 0.50 -8.51
CA TYR A 94 -8.80 0.40 -7.15
C TYR A 94 -7.88 -0.47 -6.31
N ASN A 95 -7.20 0.12 -5.31
CA ASN A 95 -6.27 -0.56 -4.43
C ASN A 95 -7.01 -1.32 -3.32
N LEU A 96 -6.57 -2.53 -3.03
CA LEU A 96 -7.17 -3.40 -2.03
C LEU A 96 -6.11 -4.21 -1.30
N HIS A 97 -6.16 -4.24 0.03
CA HIS A 97 -5.47 -5.28 0.79
C HIS A 97 -6.08 -6.64 0.46
N PRO A 98 -5.30 -7.67 0.10
CA PRO A 98 -5.84 -8.98 -0.27
C PRO A 98 -6.76 -9.57 0.79
N GLY A 99 -6.43 -9.39 2.07
CA GLY A 99 -7.23 -9.82 3.19
C GLY A 99 -6.50 -10.76 4.16
N SER A 100 -7.28 -11.51 4.94
CA SER A 100 -6.76 -12.38 6.00
C SER A 100 -7.47 -13.73 6.02
N SER A 101 -6.71 -14.79 6.25
CA SER A 101 -7.25 -16.14 6.44
C SER A 101 -7.97 -16.32 7.78
N LEU A 102 -7.74 -15.43 8.75
CA LEU A 102 -8.22 -15.55 10.12
C LEU A 102 -7.89 -16.91 10.75
N GLY A 103 -6.80 -17.56 10.28
CA GLY A 103 -6.36 -18.88 10.75
C GLY A 103 -6.94 -20.07 9.98
N SER A 104 -7.73 -19.83 8.92
CA SER A 104 -8.14 -20.90 8.01
C SER A 104 -7.03 -21.26 7.01
N ASP A 105 -7.26 -22.29 6.20
CA ASP A 105 -6.30 -22.72 5.18
C ASP A 105 -5.94 -21.57 4.22
N LYS A 106 -4.65 -21.46 3.91
CA LYS A 106 -4.11 -20.37 3.08
C LYS A 106 -4.57 -20.51 1.62
N GLN A 107 -4.52 -21.72 1.05
CA GLN A 107 -4.89 -21.95 -0.35
C GLN A 107 -6.37 -21.67 -0.60
N GLU A 108 -7.23 -22.14 0.31
CA GLU A 108 -8.65 -21.80 0.26
C GLU A 108 -8.88 -20.28 0.43
N THR A 109 -8.06 -19.61 1.22
CA THR A 109 -8.15 -18.15 1.38
C THR A 109 -7.82 -17.42 0.08
N LEU A 110 -6.74 -17.80 -0.60
CA LEU A 110 -6.37 -17.22 -1.89
C LEU A 110 -7.45 -17.47 -2.95
N GLN A 111 -8.04 -18.67 -2.96
CA GLN A 111 -9.16 -19.00 -3.84
C GLN A 111 -10.38 -18.10 -3.56
N ARG A 112 -10.77 -17.93 -2.29
CA ARG A 112 -11.90 -17.06 -1.91
C ARG A 112 -11.68 -15.61 -2.32
N ILE A 113 -10.44 -15.10 -2.20
CA ILE A 113 -10.10 -13.75 -2.66
C ILE A 113 -10.26 -13.64 -4.18
N ALA A 114 -9.71 -14.59 -4.93
CA ALA A 114 -9.82 -14.60 -6.38
C ALA A 114 -11.28 -14.74 -6.86
N ASP A 115 -12.09 -15.56 -6.19
CA ASP A 115 -13.52 -15.71 -6.48
C ASP A 115 -14.27 -14.38 -6.28
N GLY A 116 -14.00 -13.69 -5.16
CA GLY A 116 -14.58 -12.36 -4.90
C GLY A 116 -14.17 -11.32 -5.95
N ILE A 117 -12.93 -11.36 -6.44
CA ILE A 117 -12.46 -10.49 -7.52
C ILE A 117 -13.15 -10.88 -8.84
N ASN A 118 -13.25 -12.16 -9.17
CA ASN A 118 -13.92 -12.64 -10.37
C ASN A 118 -15.40 -12.23 -10.41
N ASP A 119 -16.10 -12.32 -9.28
CA ASP A 119 -17.48 -11.86 -9.17
C ASP A 119 -17.60 -10.36 -9.40
N ALA A 120 -16.70 -9.56 -8.80
CA ALA A 120 -16.72 -8.12 -8.96
C ALA A 120 -16.39 -7.67 -10.41
N ILE A 121 -15.49 -8.38 -11.08
CA ILE A 121 -15.16 -8.12 -12.50
C ILE A 121 -16.37 -8.36 -13.41
N LYS A 122 -17.21 -9.36 -13.13
CA LYS A 122 -18.45 -9.61 -13.89
C LYS A 122 -19.49 -8.50 -13.74
N GLU A 123 -19.45 -7.79 -12.62
CA GLU A 123 -20.39 -6.72 -12.26
C GLU A 123 -19.93 -5.32 -12.70
N THR A 124 -18.73 -5.23 -13.29
CA THR A 124 -18.07 -3.97 -13.67
C THR A 124 -17.35 -4.11 -15.01
N GLU A 125 -17.13 -2.99 -15.71
CA GLU A 125 -16.65 -3.03 -17.10
C GLU A 125 -15.13 -2.87 -17.22
N PHE A 126 -14.50 -1.99 -16.42
CA PHE A 126 -13.12 -1.56 -16.72
C PHE A 126 -12.19 -1.37 -15.52
N VAL A 127 -12.68 -1.27 -14.28
CA VAL A 127 -11.83 -1.01 -13.11
C VAL A 127 -10.88 -2.17 -12.88
N LYS A 128 -9.59 -1.88 -12.77
CA LYS A 128 -8.57 -2.84 -12.41
C LYS A 128 -8.46 -2.93 -10.89
N VAL A 129 -8.59 -4.13 -10.34
CA VAL A 129 -8.34 -4.42 -8.93
C VAL A 129 -6.84 -4.51 -8.71
N VAL A 130 -6.30 -3.65 -7.86
CA VAL A 130 -4.87 -3.56 -7.57
C VAL A 130 -4.63 -4.15 -6.18
N LEU A 131 -3.97 -5.30 -6.13
CA LEU A 131 -3.66 -6.02 -4.90
C LEU A 131 -2.40 -5.43 -4.28
N GLU A 132 -2.50 -4.99 -3.04
CA GLU A 132 -1.36 -4.44 -2.31
C GLU A 132 -0.59 -5.54 -1.57
N ASN A 133 0.76 -5.50 -1.63
CA ASN A 133 1.56 -6.36 -0.78
C ASN A 133 1.43 -5.93 0.69
N MET A 134 1.57 -6.89 1.62
CA MET A 134 1.26 -6.70 3.04
C MET A 134 2.47 -6.87 3.95
N ALA A 135 2.44 -6.23 5.11
CA ALA A 135 3.51 -6.28 6.12
C ALA A 135 3.68 -7.66 6.80
N GLY A 136 2.69 -8.55 6.72
CA GLY A 136 2.80 -9.94 7.17
C GLY A 136 2.49 -10.18 8.65
N HIS A 137 1.71 -9.33 9.29
CA HIS A 137 1.27 -9.58 10.67
C HIS A 137 0.09 -10.57 10.73
N GLY A 138 0.05 -11.36 11.79
CA GLY A 138 -1.09 -12.29 12.05
C GLY A 138 -1.32 -13.28 10.91
N HIS A 139 -2.55 -13.32 10.42
CA HIS A 139 -3.02 -14.22 9.36
C HIS A 139 -3.29 -13.50 8.03
N ILE A 140 -2.69 -12.32 7.84
CA ILE A 140 -2.80 -11.55 6.59
C ILE A 140 -2.07 -12.29 5.47
N VAL A 141 -2.66 -12.35 4.29
CA VAL A 141 -2.06 -12.86 3.05
C VAL A 141 -1.56 -11.71 2.19
N GLY A 142 -0.63 -11.98 1.27
CA GLY A 142 -0.04 -10.97 0.38
C GLY A 142 1.29 -10.39 0.88
N SER A 143 1.86 -10.91 1.97
CA SER A 143 3.20 -10.53 2.42
C SER A 143 4.33 -11.21 1.65
N GLN A 144 4.02 -12.24 0.89
CA GLN A 144 4.92 -12.91 -0.04
C GLN A 144 4.45 -12.65 -1.46
N LEU A 145 5.38 -12.45 -2.39
CA LEU A 145 5.07 -12.21 -3.80
C LEU A 145 4.28 -13.37 -4.42
N GLU A 146 4.55 -14.59 -3.97
CA GLU A 146 3.86 -15.81 -4.37
C GLU A 146 2.36 -15.77 -4.03
N ASP A 147 1.96 -15.13 -2.94
CA ASP A 147 0.55 -14.98 -2.59
C ASP A 147 -0.19 -14.14 -3.64
N LEU A 148 0.42 -13.03 -4.05
CA LEU A 148 -0.13 -12.14 -5.08
C LEU A 148 -0.18 -12.85 -6.43
N ALA A 149 0.90 -13.55 -6.81
CA ALA A 149 0.96 -14.31 -8.05
C ALA A 149 -0.11 -15.40 -8.10
N GLN A 150 -0.35 -16.13 -7.02
CA GLN A 150 -1.38 -17.17 -6.94
C GLN A 150 -2.79 -16.58 -7.05
N ILE A 151 -3.08 -15.45 -6.39
CA ILE A 151 -4.37 -14.77 -6.57
C ILE A 151 -4.56 -14.37 -8.03
N ILE A 152 -3.55 -13.74 -8.64
CA ILE A 152 -3.58 -13.35 -10.05
C ILE A 152 -3.84 -14.58 -10.94
N GLU A 153 -3.18 -15.70 -10.68
CA GLU A 153 -3.37 -16.92 -11.47
C GLU A 153 -4.82 -17.44 -11.43
N LEU A 154 -5.49 -17.28 -10.30
CA LEU A 154 -6.88 -17.70 -10.10
C LEU A 154 -7.92 -16.68 -10.64
N VAL A 155 -7.52 -15.41 -10.87
CA VAL A 155 -8.39 -14.40 -11.49
C VAL A 155 -8.58 -14.72 -12.98
N GLN A 156 -9.83 -14.71 -13.46
CA GLN A 156 -10.18 -15.09 -14.84
C GLN A 156 -9.69 -14.05 -15.86
N ASP A 157 -10.01 -12.78 -15.64
CA ASP A 157 -9.57 -11.68 -16.52
C ASP A 157 -8.29 -11.03 -15.97
N LYS A 158 -7.16 -11.46 -16.51
CA LYS A 158 -5.83 -10.98 -16.10
C LYS A 158 -5.59 -9.48 -16.39
N ALA A 159 -6.35 -8.90 -17.31
CA ALA A 159 -6.25 -7.47 -17.62
C ALA A 159 -6.86 -6.58 -16.51
N ARG A 160 -7.78 -7.17 -15.73
CA ARG A 160 -8.53 -6.50 -14.66
C ARG A 160 -7.92 -6.65 -13.27
N VAL A 161 -6.72 -7.23 -13.17
CA VAL A 161 -5.98 -7.35 -11.90
C VAL A 161 -4.56 -6.79 -12.04
N GLY A 162 -4.06 -6.17 -10.99
CA GLY A 162 -2.70 -5.63 -10.89
C GLY A 162 -2.19 -5.70 -9.47
N VAL A 163 -0.99 -5.16 -9.24
CA VAL A 163 -0.32 -5.13 -7.95
C VAL A 163 0.10 -3.71 -7.61
N CYS A 164 -0.07 -3.31 -6.36
CA CYS A 164 0.57 -2.17 -5.75
C CYS A 164 1.69 -2.66 -4.84
N ILE A 165 2.88 -2.06 -4.94
CA ILE A 165 3.96 -2.29 -3.99
C ILE A 165 4.01 -1.14 -3.00
N ASP A 166 3.67 -1.45 -1.73
CA ASP A 166 3.96 -0.57 -0.60
C ASP A 166 5.36 -0.87 -0.07
N THR A 167 6.20 0.15 -0.03
CA THR A 167 7.61 0.03 0.36
C THR A 167 7.80 -0.24 1.85
N CYS A 168 6.93 0.31 2.71
CA CYS A 168 6.91 0.02 4.15
C CYS A 168 6.48 -1.43 4.40
N HIS A 169 5.43 -1.90 3.72
CA HIS A 169 4.96 -3.28 3.83
C HIS A 169 6.01 -4.28 3.36
N ALA A 170 6.64 -4.05 2.20
CA ALA A 170 7.72 -4.89 1.70
C ALA A 170 8.86 -4.99 2.72
N PHE A 171 9.29 -3.85 3.26
CA PHE A 171 10.34 -3.80 4.27
C PHE A 171 9.94 -4.52 5.57
N ALA A 172 8.72 -4.29 6.04
CA ALA A 172 8.19 -4.96 7.22
C ALA A 172 8.03 -6.48 7.03
N ALA A 173 7.75 -6.93 5.81
CA ALA A 173 7.70 -8.36 5.45
C ALA A 173 9.09 -9.01 5.35
N GLY A 174 10.16 -8.24 5.25
CA GLY A 174 11.54 -8.72 5.23
C GLY A 174 12.32 -8.45 3.95
N PHE A 175 11.73 -7.75 2.98
CA PHE A 175 12.43 -7.34 1.76
C PHE A 175 13.24 -6.07 2.01
N ASP A 176 14.57 -6.20 2.00
CA ASP A 176 15.46 -5.07 2.25
C ASP A 176 15.67 -4.24 0.98
N LEU A 177 15.09 -3.04 0.95
CA LEU A 177 15.14 -2.13 -0.19
C LEU A 177 16.23 -1.04 -0.06
N ARG A 178 17.06 -1.09 0.99
CA ARG A 178 18.01 -0.03 1.34
C ARG A 178 19.30 -0.03 0.54
N GLU A 179 19.70 -1.20 0.05
CA GLU A 179 20.95 -1.40 -0.67
C GLU A 179 20.66 -1.75 -2.13
N SER A 180 21.40 -1.15 -3.07
CA SER A 180 21.20 -1.33 -4.51
C SER A 180 21.14 -2.81 -4.94
N THR A 181 22.01 -3.66 -4.38
CA THR A 181 22.03 -5.10 -4.69
C THR A 181 20.76 -5.82 -4.24
N LYS A 182 20.28 -5.52 -3.03
CA LYS A 182 19.05 -6.12 -2.48
C LYS A 182 17.79 -5.55 -3.14
N PHE A 183 17.80 -4.26 -3.45
CA PHE A 183 16.76 -3.60 -4.22
C PHE A 183 16.60 -4.24 -5.60
N THR A 184 17.72 -4.43 -6.31
CA THR A 184 17.73 -5.09 -7.62
C THR A 184 17.22 -6.53 -7.54
N ALA A 185 17.63 -7.28 -6.50
CA ALA A 185 17.17 -8.65 -6.27
C ALA A 185 15.67 -8.71 -6.01
N PHE A 186 15.11 -7.79 -5.20
CA PHE A 186 13.67 -7.71 -4.96
C PHE A 186 12.88 -7.51 -6.26
N TRP A 187 13.30 -6.57 -7.10
CA TRP A 187 12.59 -6.30 -8.35
C TRP A 187 12.78 -7.42 -9.39
N ALA A 188 13.92 -8.11 -9.40
CA ALA A 188 14.12 -9.30 -10.21
C ALA A 188 13.20 -10.45 -9.76
N ASP A 189 13.04 -10.66 -8.45
CA ASP A 189 12.09 -11.63 -7.91
C ASP A 189 10.64 -11.22 -8.20
N PHE A 190 10.30 -9.93 -8.09
CA PHE A 190 8.98 -9.42 -8.48
C PHE A 190 8.67 -9.75 -9.95
N ASP A 191 9.60 -9.45 -10.86
CA ASP A 191 9.39 -9.74 -12.27
C ASP A 191 9.25 -11.24 -12.56
N ARG A 192 10.07 -12.06 -11.94
CA ARG A 192 10.05 -13.52 -12.09
C ARG A 192 8.78 -14.16 -11.52
N ILE A 193 8.28 -13.69 -10.36
CA ILE A 193 7.18 -14.31 -9.62
C ILE A 193 5.83 -13.72 -10.05
N VAL A 194 5.73 -12.40 -10.15
CA VAL A 194 4.50 -11.65 -10.45
C VAL A 194 4.49 -11.14 -11.89
N GLY A 195 5.58 -10.50 -12.30
CA GLY A 195 5.78 -9.85 -13.59
C GLY A 195 5.42 -8.36 -13.58
N TYR A 196 6.30 -7.52 -14.15
CA TYR A 196 6.09 -6.06 -14.28
C TYR A 196 4.79 -5.69 -14.97
N LYS A 197 4.27 -6.53 -15.88
CA LYS A 197 2.99 -6.30 -16.56
C LYS A 197 1.79 -6.17 -15.59
N TYR A 198 1.92 -6.67 -14.37
CA TYR A 198 0.89 -6.55 -13.34
C TYR A 198 1.15 -5.39 -12.37
N LEU A 199 2.33 -4.78 -12.38
CA LEU A 199 2.61 -3.63 -11.53
C LEU A 199 1.78 -2.44 -11.99
N ALA A 200 0.92 -1.92 -11.13
CA ALA A 200 -0.06 -0.89 -11.45
C ALA A 200 0.11 0.39 -10.62
N ALA A 201 0.74 0.29 -9.44
CA ALA A 201 0.92 1.43 -8.55
C ALA A 201 2.02 1.16 -7.52
N ILE A 202 2.46 2.21 -6.83
CA ILE A 202 3.38 2.13 -5.70
C ILE A 202 2.87 3.02 -4.57
N HIS A 203 2.88 2.51 -3.34
CA HIS A 203 2.79 3.34 -2.14
C HIS A 203 4.21 3.61 -1.63
N LEU A 204 4.59 4.90 -1.62
CA LEU A 204 5.91 5.35 -1.18
C LEU A 204 5.86 5.72 0.30
N ASN A 205 6.18 4.78 1.16
CA ASN A 205 6.14 4.95 2.60
C ASN A 205 7.46 4.51 3.23
N ASP A 206 8.10 5.36 4.05
CA ASP A 206 9.19 4.91 4.91
C ASP A 206 8.63 4.13 6.11
N SER A 207 9.44 3.40 6.82
CA SER A 207 9.00 2.53 7.91
C SER A 207 9.49 3.01 9.28
N LYS A 208 8.58 3.16 10.24
CA LYS A 208 8.92 3.35 11.66
C LYS A 208 9.47 2.10 12.31
N ALA A 209 9.21 0.93 11.73
CA ALA A 209 9.56 -0.35 12.30
C ALA A 209 10.76 -0.99 11.57
N PRO A 210 11.58 -1.80 12.26
CA PRO A 210 12.72 -2.48 11.66
C PRO A 210 12.34 -3.49 10.58
N LEU A 211 13.33 -3.84 9.75
CA LEU A 211 13.21 -4.88 8.73
C LEU A 211 12.65 -6.18 9.32
N GLY A 212 11.67 -6.78 8.65
CA GLY A 212 11.07 -8.05 9.05
C GLY A 212 10.21 -7.97 10.32
N SER A 213 9.90 -6.77 10.79
CA SER A 213 9.12 -6.55 12.02
C SER A 213 7.66 -7.01 11.92
N LYS A 214 7.15 -7.20 10.71
CA LYS A 214 5.74 -7.49 10.39
C LYS A 214 4.79 -6.44 10.97
N ARG A 215 5.21 -5.16 10.93
CA ARG A 215 4.42 -4.04 11.45
C ARG A 215 4.24 -3.00 10.36
N ASP A 216 3.00 -2.76 10.06
CA ASP A 216 2.56 -1.69 9.18
C ASP A 216 2.55 -0.38 9.98
N LEU A 217 3.64 0.40 9.85
CA LEU A 217 3.83 1.67 10.54
C LEU A 217 4.59 2.62 9.61
N HIS A 218 3.83 3.43 8.88
CA HIS A 218 4.38 4.40 7.94
C HIS A 218 5.14 5.53 8.64
N GLN A 219 6.23 5.97 8.02
CA GLN A 219 7.03 7.12 8.40
C GLN A 219 7.22 8.06 7.20
N ASN A 220 7.52 9.31 7.47
CA ASN A 220 7.91 10.30 6.47
C ASN A 220 9.23 9.90 5.78
N ILE A 221 9.34 10.24 4.51
CA ILE A 221 10.43 9.84 3.62
C ILE A 221 11.80 10.24 4.22
N GLY A 222 12.68 9.25 4.36
CA GLY A 222 14.04 9.40 4.86
C GLY A 222 14.18 9.46 6.38
N LEU A 223 13.07 9.51 7.15
CA LEU A 223 13.11 9.53 8.61
C LEU A 223 13.09 8.13 9.23
N GLY A 224 12.56 7.16 8.50
CA GLY A 224 12.38 5.78 8.93
C GLY A 224 13.60 4.89 8.73
N PHE A 225 13.36 3.58 8.81
CA PHE A 225 14.38 2.55 8.67
C PHE A 225 14.77 2.27 7.22
N LEU A 226 13.92 2.61 6.23
CA LEU A 226 14.28 2.52 4.81
C LEU A 226 15.32 3.58 4.46
N GLY A 227 15.12 4.81 4.92
CA GLY A 227 16.03 5.91 4.63
C GLY A 227 15.94 6.40 3.18
N LEU A 228 16.68 7.47 2.87
CA LEU A 228 16.54 8.20 1.61
C LEU A 228 17.01 7.41 0.39
N GLU A 229 18.00 6.52 0.55
CA GLU A 229 18.56 5.74 -0.56
C GLU A 229 17.53 4.82 -1.23
N ALA A 230 16.66 4.18 -0.45
CA ALA A 230 15.60 3.34 -1.00
C ALA A 230 14.70 4.13 -1.97
N PHE A 231 14.36 5.36 -1.61
CA PHE A 231 13.51 6.23 -2.44
C PHE A 231 14.27 6.78 -3.66
N ARG A 232 15.56 7.09 -3.51
CA ARG A 232 16.41 7.44 -4.66
C ARG A 232 16.44 6.30 -5.68
N LEU A 233 16.62 5.07 -5.24
CA LEU A 233 16.60 3.90 -6.11
C LEU A 233 15.25 3.72 -6.82
N ILE A 234 14.13 3.97 -6.13
CA ILE A 234 12.79 3.84 -6.70
C ILE A 234 12.54 4.87 -7.78
N VAL A 235 12.77 6.17 -7.50
CA VAL A 235 12.46 7.25 -8.47
C VAL A 235 13.39 7.26 -9.68
N ASN A 236 14.50 6.51 -9.63
CA ASN A 236 15.45 6.37 -10.74
C ASN A 236 15.37 4.99 -11.42
N LYS A 237 14.36 4.16 -11.09
CA LYS A 237 14.17 2.86 -11.74
C LYS A 237 13.26 2.99 -12.95
N PRO A 238 13.77 2.76 -14.19
CA PRO A 238 13.01 3.03 -15.42
C PRO A 238 11.69 2.26 -15.52
N GLU A 239 11.64 1.02 -15.00
CA GLU A 239 10.44 0.18 -15.07
C GLU A 239 9.29 0.70 -14.18
N LEU A 240 9.56 1.68 -13.32
CA LEU A 240 8.56 2.31 -12.44
C LEU A 240 8.08 3.66 -13.00
N GLU A 241 8.64 4.13 -14.10
CA GLU A 241 8.24 5.39 -14.72
C GLU A 241 6.80 5.34 -15.21
N GLY A 242 6.05 6.43 -14.97
CA GLY A 242 4.65 6.55 -15.36
C GLY A 242 3.63 5.84 -14.47
N LEU A 243 4.07 5.12 -13.44
CA LEU A 243 3.15 4.54 -12.47
C LEU A 243 2.67 5.59 -11.46
N PRO A 244 1.40 5.55 -11.03
CA PRO A 244 0.94 6.37 -9.91
C PRO A 244 1.67 5.95 -8.64
N MET A 245 2.35 6.93 -8.01
CA MET A 245 3.03 6.78 -6.73
C MET A 245 2.32 7.60 -5.68
N VAL A 246 1.86 6.98 -4.60
CA VAL A 246 1.05 7.60 -3.55
C VAL A 246 1.80 7.60 -2.23
N LEU A 247 1.79 8.74 -1.54
CA LEU A 247 2.30 8.90 -0.18
C LEU A 247 1.16 8.68 0.82
N GLU A 248 1.33 7.74 1.73
CA GLU A 248 0.46 7.52 2.88
C GLU A 248 1.18 7.85 4.19
N THR A 249 2.20 8.70 4.07
CA THR A 249 3.04 9.16 5.17
C THR A 249 2.25 9.97 6.19
N PRO A 250 2.67 9.95 7.47
CA PRO A 250 1.99 10.68 8.53
C PRO A 250 1.96 12.20 8.27
N GLU A 251 0.80 12.81 8.50
CA GLU A 251 0.64 14.25 8.57
C GLU A 251 0.57 14.69 10.04
N ASP A 252 1.33 15.71 10.39
CA ASP A 252 1.15 16.40 11.65
C ASP A 252 0.47 17.76 11.40
N ALA A 253 -0.84 17.80 11.62
CA ALA A 253 -1.64 19.01 11.48
C ALA A 253 -1.13 20.21 12.33
N LYS A 254 -0.29 19.95 13.33
CA LYS A 254 0.32 20.98 14.18
C LYS A 254 1.49 21.69 13.51
N LEU A 255 2.07 21.09 12.48
CA LEU A 255 3.22 21.68 11.78
C LEU A 255 2.83 22.85 10.88
N GLY A 256 1.54 22.99 10.53
CA GLY A 256 1.03 24.13 9.77
C GLY A 256 1.57 24.28 8.34
N HIS A 257 2.24 23.25 7.82
CA HIS A 257 2.76 23.20 6.45
C HIS A 257 2.43 21.85 5.78
N ASP A 258 2.52 21.82 4.49
CA ASP A 258 2.22 20.66 3.65
C ASP A 258 3.41 19.69 3.65
N VAL A 259 3.39 18.74 4.58
CA VAL A 259 4.43 17.71 4.71
C VAL A 259 4.56 16.86 3.45
N ARG A 260 3.43 16.46 2.85
CA ARG A 260 3.44 15.62 1.61
C ARG A 260 3.96 16.40 0.42
N GLY A 261 3.62 17.69 0.31
CA GLY A 261 4.18 18.55 -0.73
C GLY A 261 5.71 18.69 -0.63
N ASP A 262 6.25 18.73 0.58
CA ASP A 262 7.70 18.74 0.78
C ASP A 262 8.35 17.37 0.48
N GLU A 263 7.67 16.27 0.76
CA GLU A 263 8.11 14.92 0.38
C GLU A 263 8.09 14.73 -1.14
N ILE A 264 7.07 15.23 -1.84
CA ILE A 264 7.03 15.21 -3.31
C ILE A 264 8.22 15.96 -3.91
N LYS A 265 8.50 17.19 -3.42
CA LYS A 265 9.68 17.96 -3.88
C LYS A 265 11.00 17.21 -3.59
N LEU A 266 11.08 16.51 -2.44
CA LEU A 266 12.24 15.70 -2.10
C LEU A 266 12.42 14.55 -3.09
N LEU A 267 11.33 13.85 -3.43
CA LEU A 267 11.35 12.75 -4.40
C LEU A 267 11.70 13.25 -5.83
N GLU A 268 11.12 14.37 -6.27
CA GLU A 268 11.46 15.02 -7.53
C GLU A 268 12.93 15.40 -7.59
N TRP A 269 13.48 15.96 -6.50
CA TRP A 269 14.88 16.32 -6.39
C TRP A 269 15.82 15.11 -6.47
N LEU A 270 15.39 13.92 -6.06
CA LEU A 270 16.18 12.68 -6.14
C LEU A 270 16.27 12.11 -7.56
N VAL A 271 15.41 12.53 -8.49
CA VAL A 271 15.44 12.05 -9.87
C VAL A 271 16.75 12.45 -10.54
N GLY A 272 17.46 11.49 -11.12
CA GLY A 272 18.75 11.68 -11.77
C GLY A 272 19.95 11.86 -10.82
N LYS A 273 19.75 11.75 -9.51
CA LYS A 273 20.85 11.83 -8.52
C LYS A 273 21.56 10.49 -8.36
N ASP A 274 22.88 10.54 -8.28
CA ASP A 274 23.74 9.39 -8.01
C ASP A 274 23.86 9.08 -6.51
N ALA A 275 24.28 7.86 -6.18
CA ALA A 275 24.40 7.39 -4.79
C ALA A 275 25.49 8.12 -4.00
N ASP A 276 26.52 8.59 -4.66
CA ASP A 276 27.68 9.30 -4.12
C ASP A 276 27.57 10.84 -4.22
N ASP A 277 26.41 11.36 -4.67
CA ASP A 277 26.14 12.79 -4.68
C ASP A 277 26.22 13.34 -3.24
N GLU A 278 27.14 14.31 -3.01
CA GLU A 278 27.41 14.84 -1.68
C GLU A 278 26.16 15.49 -1.04
N GLU A 279 25.29 16.11 -1.85
CA GLU A 279 24.05 16.72 -1.35
C GLU A 279 23.05 15.63 -0.90
N VAL A 280 22.97 14.51 -1.64
CA VAL A 280 22.14 13.36 -1.28
C VAL A 280 22.62 12.74 0.04
N LEU A 281 23.92 12.53 0.17
CA LEU A 281 24.52 11.99 1.38
C LEU A 281 24.30 12.91 2.59
N ALA A 282 24.50 14.22 2.44
CA ALA A 282 24.25 15.21 3.48
C ALA A 282 22.76 15.25 3.88
N LYS A 283 21.84 15.25 2.90
CA LYS A 283 20.40 15.24 3.14
C LYS A 283 19.97 13.96 3.85
N SER A 284 20.44 12.80 3.39
CA SER A 284 20.19 11.51 4.03
C SER A 284 20.61 11.49 5.48
N LYS A 285 21.84 11.95 5.77
CA LYS A 285 22.38 12.05 7.13
C LYS A 285 21.51 12.96 8.03
N ALA A 286 21.07 14.10 7.51
CA ALA A 286 20.23 15.03 8.25
C ALA A 286 18.86 14.43 8.59
N LEU A 287 18.19 13.79 7.62
CA LEU A 287 16.91 13.13 7.82
C LEU A 287 17.04 11.95 8.81
N GLN A 288 18.09 11.13 8.67
CA GLN A 288 18.36 10.04 9.59
C GLN A 288 18.64 10.52 11.00
N ALA A 289 19.34 11.65 11.18
CA ALA A 289 19.53 12.25 12.50
C ALA A 289 18.20 12.72 13.12
N LYS A 290 17.34 13.36 12.32
CA LYS A 290 16.01 13.80 12.75
C LYS A 290 15.12 12.64 13.22
N GLY A 291 15.12 11.49 12.51
CA GLY A 291 14.32 10.31 12.85
C GLY A 291 14.95 9.39 13.92
N ALA A 292 16.18 9.66 14.39
CA ALA A 292 16.97 8.72 15.19
C ALA A 292 16.28 8.27 16.49
N LYS A 293 15.63 9.19 17.20
CA LYS A 293 14.96 8.90 18.48
C LYS A 293 13.81 7.90 18.28
N GLU A 294 12.94 8.16 17.31
CA GLU A 294 11.78 7.31 17.06
C GLU A 294 12.22 5.92 16.58
N ARG A 295 13.22 5.85 15.68
CA ARG A 295 13.78 4.55 15.26
C ARG A 295 14.36 3.77 16.44
N ALA A 296 15.12 4.41 17.35
CA ALA A 296 15.66 3.76 18.54
C ALA A 296 14.57 3.19 19.44
N GLU A 297 13.45 3.92 19.63
CA GLU A 297 12.31 3.44 20.41
C GLU A 297 11.64 2.23 19.76
N HIS A 298 11.45 2.26 18.43
CA HIS A 298 10.85 1.14 17.70
C HIS A 298 11.78 -0.07 17.64
N GLN A 299 13.10 0.13 17.48
CA GLN A 299 14.10 -0.94 17.55
C GLN A 299 14.09 -1.63 18.91
N LYS A 300 14.04 -0.85 19.98
CA LYS A 300 13.96 -1.41 21.35
C LYS A 300 12.69 -2.27 21.52
N LYS A 301 11.52 -1.75 21.11
CA LYS A 301 10.26 -2.52 21.18
C LYS A 301 10.32 -3.82 20.38
N TYR A 302 10.99 -3.81 19.25
CA TYR A 302 11.18 -4.98 18.40
C TYR A 302 12.08 -6.01 19.07
N ASN A 303 13.24 -5.58 19.61
CA ASN A 303 14.16 -6.44 20.34
C ASN A 303 13.50 -7.07 21.58
N ASP A 304 12.78 -6.26 22.37
CA ASP A 304 12.02 -6.75 23.55
C ASP A 304 10.97 -7.82 23.17
N LYS A 305 10.38 -7.71 21.95
CA LYS A 305 9.45 -8.71 21.43
C LYS A 305 10.17 -10.01 21.09
N LEU A 306 11.28 -9.95 20.36
CA LEU A 306 12.09 -11.12 19.97
C LEU A 306 12.57 -11.88 21.20
N GLU A 307 13.09 -11.18 22.21
CA GLU A 307 13.52 -11.80 23.47
C GLU A 307 12.38 -12.52 24.19
N LYS A 308 11.15 -11.99 24.13
CA LYS A 308 9.97 -12.65 24.74
C LYS A 308 9.57 -13.90 23.97
N GLU A 309 9.69 -13.88 22.63
CA GLU A 309 9.36 -15.03 21.78
C GLU A 309 10.39 -16.15 21.91
N GLU A 310 11.68 -15.82 22.12
CA GLU A 310 12.77 -16.79 22.35
C GLU A 310 12.76 -17.41 23.75
N ARG A 311 12.14 -16.75 24.74
CA ARG A 311 12.03 -17.34 26.09
C ARG A 311 11.27 -18.64 26.04
N PRO A 312 11.84 -19.78 26.49
CA PRO A 312 11.13 -21.06 26.52
C PRO A 312 9.85 -20.89 27.31
N LYS A 313 8.71 -21.24 26.70
CA LYS A 313 7.41 -21.27 27.40
C LYS A 313 7.60 -22.12 28.66
N LYS A 314 7.62 -21.52 29.85
CA LYS A 314 7.66 -22.25 31.11
C LYS A 314 6.49 -23.23 31.05
N ARG A 315 6.79 -24.54 30.99
CA ARG A 315 5.80 -25.58 31.17
C ARG A 315 5.05 -25.25 32.47
N GLN A 316 3.78 -24.91 32.37
CA GLN A 316 2.91 -24.95 33.52
C GLN A 316 2.97 -26.39 34.04
N ARG A 317 3.75 -26.62 35.10
CA ARG A 317 3.61 -27.84 35.91
C ARG A 317 2.20 -27.75 36.44
N LYS A 318 1.30 -28.60 35.94
CA LYS A 318 0.06 -28.95 36.60
C LYS A 318 0.50 -29.58 37.91
N LEU A 319 0.31 -28.86 38.99
CA LEU A 319 0.23 -29.41 40.32
C LEU A 319 -1.08 -30.22 40.36
N PHE A 320 -0.96 -31.51 40.11
CA PHE A 320 -1.92 -32.50 40.59
C PHE A 320 -1.27 -33.09 41.83
N GLU A 321 -1.74 -32.68 42.96
CA GLU A 321 -1.89 -33.42 44.17
C GLU A 321 -3.30 -33.19 44.72
#